data_07afb591805e0371f794fdb697453f52
#
_entry.id   07afb591805e0371f794fdb697453f52
#
_cell.length_a   1.000
_cell.length_b   1.000
_cell.length_c   1.000
_cell.angle_alpha   90.00
_cell.angle_beta   90.00
_cell.angle_gamma   90.00
#
_symmetry.space_group_name_H-M   'P 1'
#
loop_
_entity.id
_entity.type
_entity.pdbx_description
1 polymer ?
#
loop_
_entity_poly.entity_id
_entity_poly.type
_entity_poly.pdbx_seq_one_letter_code
_entity_poly.pdbx_strand_id
1 'polypeptide(L)'
;SAYDSKRERYADILCYLSDSPDRLEGLCHRNVVARKRASQMMTLKAAQRYPLTPELVLKCATGSTAVFEQHIMHALLECGMTDRIFGELYYELFSPDSPQNVLVKANYPEPAQIIEAIHEAGGIAVLAHPGQTNSFELLDELIPLGLDGVEAWHPENSEEQTAALLDKAKSAGILVTGGTEFRGMYSRKPLSVGAYSAPDQAVKALLTYKSKLKRKKAKQEER
;
A
#
# COMPACT_ATOMS: atom_id res chain seq x y z
N SER A 1 -3.13 2.03 3.98
CA SER A 1 -3.79 0.79 3.53
C SER A 1 -5.30 0.87 3.75
N ALA A 2 -6.07 0.30 2.86
CA ALA A 2 -7.51 0.14 2.85
C ALA A 2 -7.88 -1.34 2.72
N TYR A 3 -9.14 -1.66 3.01
CA TYR A 3 -9.68 -2.98 2.74
C TYR A 3 -11.04 -2.84 2.05
N ASP A 4 -11.11 -3.34 0.81
CA ASP A 4 -12.36 -3.46 0.06
C ASP A 4 -13.11 -4.70 0.59
N SER A 5 -14.14 -4.47 1.40
CA SER A 5 -14.92 -5.53 2.02
C SER A 5 -15.78 -6.31 1.01
N LYS A 6 -16.15 -5.69 -0.11
CA LYS A 6 -16.95 -6.30 -1.17
C LYS A 6 -16.18 -7.36 -1.94
N ARG A 7 -14.86 -7.12 -2.17
CA ARG A 7 -13.98 -8.03 -2.92
C ARG A 7 -13.00 -8.79 -2.03
N GLU A 8 -13.07 -8.55 -0.72
CA GLU A 8 -12.19 -9.16 0.29
C GLU A 8 -10.69 -8.99 0.00
N ARG A 9 -10.29 -7.80 -0.46
CA ARG A 9 -8.90 -7.51 -0.83
C ARG A 9 -8.38 -6.20 -0.25
N TYR A 10 -7.07 -6.14 -0.09
CA TYR A 10 -6.39 -4.90 0.30
C TYR A 10 -6.17 -3.98 -0.89
N ALA A 11 -6.16 -2.69 -0.62
CA ALA A 11 -5.73 -1.65 -1.53
C ALA A 11 -4.92 -0.60 -0.76
N ASP A 12 -3.96 0.03 -1.40
CA ASP A 12 -3.21 1.12 -0.80
C ASP A 12 -3.55 2.44 -1.52
N ILE A 13 -3.85 3.47 -0.74
CA ILE A 13 -4.11 4.81 -1.25
C ILE A 13 -3.00 5.72 -0.74
N LEU A 14 -2.26 6.32 -1.67
CA LEU A 14 -1.22 7.31 -1.39
C LEU A 14 -1.86 8.69 -1.24
N CYS A 15 -1.34 9.47 -0.32
CA CYS A 15 -1.69 10.88 -0.16
C CYS A 15 -0.51 11.74 -0.60
N TYR A 16 -0.70 12.54 -1.64
CA TYR A 16 0.29 13.51 -2.09
C TYR A 16 -0.10 14.93 -1.68
N LEU A 17 0.91 15.74 -1.34
CA LEU A 17 0.81 17.19 -1.18
C LEU A 17 -0.34 17.64 -0.25
N SER A 18 -0.56 16.95 0.87
CA SER A 18 -1.55 17.36 1.88
C SER A 18 -1.25 18.76 2.40
N ASP A 19 -2.30 19.59 2.58
CA ASP A 19 -2.19 20.91 3.21
C ASP A 19 -2.22 20.81 4.74
N SER A 20 -2.86 19.77 5.29
CA SER A 20 -3.04 19.54 6.72
C SER A 20 -2.79 18.07 7.05
N PRO A 21 -1.53 17.58 7.02
CA PRO A 21 -1.20 16.17 7.22
C PRO A 21 -1.62 15.64 8.60
N ASP A 22 -1.66 16.49 9.62
CA ASP A 22 -2.09 16.16 11.00
C ASP A 22 -3.53 15.62 11.03
N ARG A 23 -4.41 16.02 10.09
CA ARG A 23 -5.76 15.46 9.97
C ARG A 23 -5.77 13.97 9.63
N LEU A 24 -4.68 13.46 9.06
CA LEU A 24 -4.51 12.04 8.74
C LEU A 24 -3.93 11.20 9.88
N GLU A 25 -3.41 11.83 10.95
CA GLU A 25 -2.77 11.11 12.06
C GLU A 25 -3.68 10.07 12.71
N GLY A 26 -4.94 10.42 12.97
CA GLY A 26 -5.91 9.51 13.56
C GLY A 26 -6.21 8.30 12.67
N LEU A 27 -6.30 8.49 11.35
CA LEU A 27 -6.46 7.43 10.36
C LEU A 27 -5.20 6.53 10.31
N CYS A 28 -4.02 7.13 10.22
CA CYS A 28 -2.74 6.43 10.19
C CYS A 28 -2.53 5.63 11.47
N HIS A 29 -2.82 6.23 12.64
CA HIS A 29 -2.72 5.54 13.92
C HIS A 29 -3.64 4.32 14.01
N ARG A 30 -4.91 4.43 13.61
CA ARG A 30 -5.84 3.28 13.55
C ARG A 30 -5.31 2.16 12.68
N ASN A 31 -4.76 2.49 11.50
CA ASN A 31 -4.17 1.50 10.59
C ASN A 31 -2.96 0.80 11.21
N VAL A 32 -2.06 1.55 11.87
CA VAL A 32 -0.91 0.97 12.58
C VAL A 32 -1.36 0.04 13.70
N VAL A 33 -2.37 0.44 14.49
CA VAL A 33 -2.91 -0.42 15.57
C VAL A 33 -3.56 -1.68 15.00
N ALA A 34 -4.34 -1.57 13.92
CA ALA A 34 -4.94 -2.72 13.25
C ALA A 34 -3.87 -3.69 12.74
N ARG A 35 -2.81 -3.18 12.09
CA ARG A 35 -1.67 -3.97 11.63
C ARG A 35 -0.95 -4.65 12.79
N LYS A 36 -0.65 -3.93 13.88
CA LYS A 36 0.02 -4.48 15.06
C LYS A 36 -0.77 -5.64 15.66
N ARG A 37 -2.09 -5.51 15.80
CA ARG A 37 -2.95 -6.60 16.31
C ARG A 37 -2.92 -7.82 15.40
N ALA A 38 -3.07 -7.63 14.09
CA ALA A 38 -3.03 -8.73 13.12
C ALA A 38 -1.67 -9.43 13.15
N SER A 39 -0.56 -8.69 13.14
CA SER A 39 0.79 -9.26 13.11
C SER A 39 1.17 -9.95 14.43
N GLN A 40 0.70 -9.47 15.59
CA GLN A 40 0.85 -10.20 16.85
C GLN A 40 0.19 -11.58 16.79
N MET A 41 -1.03 -11.66 16.29
CA MET A 41 -1.73 -12.92 16.13
C MET A 41 -1.06 -13.85 15.12
N MET A 42 -0.57 -13.30 13.98
CA MET A 42 0.21 -14.08 13.00
C MET A 42 1.50 -14.63 13.62
N THR A 43 2.23 -13.81 14.39
CA THR A 43 3.43 -14.22 15.11
C THR A 43 3.14 -15.36 16.11
N LEU A 44 2.06 -15.24 16.89
CA LEU A 44 1.68 -16.29 17.85
C LEU A 44 1.29 -17.59 17.16
N LYS A 45 0.55 -17.53 16.06
CA LYS A 45 0.21 -18.72 15.26
C LYS A 45 1.46 -19.39 14.68
N ALA A 46 2.42 -18.62 14.19
CA ALA A 46 3.69 -19.16 13.69
C ALA A 46 4.53 -19.77 14.82
N ALA A 47 4.59 -19.13 15.99
CA ALA A 47 5.32 -19.60 17.17
C ALA A 47 4.76 -20.91 17.75
N GLN A 48 3.51 -21.28 17.46
CA GLN A 48 2.95 -22.59 17.83
C GLN A 48 3.55 -23.75 17.01
N ARG A 49 4.14 -23.47 15.88
CA ARG A 49 4.63 -24.49 14.92
C ARG A 49 6.14 -24.46 14.72
N TYR A 50 6.77 -23.31 14.96
CA TYR A 50 8.18 -23.08 14.70
C TYR A 50 8.88 -22.55 15.96
N PRO A 51 10.19 -22.78 16.14
CA PRO A 51 10.98 -22.29 17.27
C PRO A 51 11.21 -20.77 17.19
N LEU A 52 10.12 -20.02 17.16
CA LEU A 52 10.04 -18.58 16.96
C LEU A 52 9.56 -17.91 18.25
N THR A 53 10.21 -16.83 18.66
CA THR A 53 9.73 -16.01 19.78
C THR A 53 9.26 -14.64 19.31
N PRO A 54 8.25 -14.03 19.97
CA PRO A 54 7.82 -12.67 19.65
C PRO A 54 8.97 -11.65 19.72
N GLU A 55 9.90 -11.81 20.68
CA GLU A 55 11.05 -10.93 20.86
C GLU A 55 11.99 -10.97 19.66
N LEU A 56 12.21 -12.15 19.07
CA LEU A 56 13.03 -12.29 17.86
C LEU A 56 12.36 -11.60 16.67
N VAL A 57 11.04 -11.76 16.51
CA VAL A 57 10.29 -11.07 15.45
C VAL A 57 10.36 -9.55 15.61
N LEU A 58 10.21 -9.05 16.85
CA LEU A 58 10.34 -7.63 17.14
C LEU A 58 11.75 -7.10 16.86
N LYS A 59 12.79 -7.89 17.14
CA LYS A 59 14.18 -7.57 16.78
C LYS A 59 14.33 -7.44 15.28
N CYS A 60 13.80 -8.38 14.50
CA CYS A 60 13.81 -8.32 13.03
C CYS A 60 13.00 -7.15 12.47
N ALA A 61 12.03 -6.63 13.22
CA ALA A 61 11.21 -5.49 12.84
C ALA A 61 11.74 -4.14 13.37
N THR A 62 12.97 -4.11 13.89
CA THR A 62 13.56 -2.89 14.44
C THR A 62 13.62 -1.79 13.38
N GLY A 63 13.12 -0.59 13.71
CA GLY A 63 12.99 0.55 12.79
C GLY A 63 11.70 0.58 11.97
N SER A 64 10.88 -0.47 12.01
CA SER A 64 9.56 -0.48 11.38
C SER A 64 8.48 -0.02 12.35
N THR A 65 7.43 0.63 11.84
CA THR A 65 6.26 1.05 12.63
C THR A 65 5.38 -0.10 13.08
N ALA A 66 5.46 -1.25 12.40
CA ALA A 66 4.72 -2.47 12.71
C ALA A 66 5.49 -3.70 12.20
N VAL A 67 5.10 -4.88 12.68
CA VAL A 67 5.56 -6.16 12.14
C VAL A 67 4.79 -6.45 10.85
N PHE A 68 5.50 -7.01 9.85
CA PHE A 68 4.94 -7.52 8.60
C PHE A 68 5.33 -9.00 8.43
N GLU A 69 4.71 -9.68 7.48
CA GLU A 69 5.00 -11.09 7.17
C GLU A 69 6.50 -11.34 6.93
N GLN A 70 7.17 -10.40 6.27
CA GLN A 70 8.60 -10.48 5.99
C GLN A 70 9.47 -10.47 7.26
N HIS A 71 9.05 -9.79 8.32
CA HIS A 71 9.77 -9.80 9.60
C HIS A 71 9.61 -11.13 10.33
N ILE A 72 8.44 -11.78 10.22
CA ILE A 72 8.21 -13.12 10.73
C ILE A 72 9.09 -14.11 9.97
N MET A 73 9.15 -14.00 8.64
CA MET A 73 10.03 -14.83 7.81
C MET A 73 11.50 -14.59 8.10
N HIS A 74 11.91 -13.33 8.35
CA HIS A 74 13.29 -13.03 8.75
C HIS A 74 13.65 -13.72 10.08
N ALA A 75 12.75 -13.69 11.05
CA ALA A 75 12.96 -14.41 12.31
C ALA A 75 13.02 -15.94 12.11
N LEU A 76 12.21 -16.51 11.20
CA LEU A 76 12.29 -17.93 10.84
C LEU A 76 13.61 -18.27 10.12
N LEU A 77 14.14 -17.36 9.33
CA LEU A 77 15.47 -17.49 8.70
C LEU A 77 16.57 -17.48 9.78
N GLU A 78 16.52 -16.58 10.76
CA GLU A 78 17.44 -16.54 11.90
C GLU A 78 17.38 -17.83 12.75
N CYS A 79 16.22 -18.48 12.81
CA CYS A 79 16.05 -19.79 13.47
C CYS A 79 16.48 -20.98 12.58
N GLY A 80 16.95 -20.76 11.37
CA GLY A 80 17.35 -21.82 10.43
C GLY A 80 16.19 -22.64 9.84
N MET A 81 14.95 -22.12 9.92
CA MET A 81 13.76 -22.80 9.38
C MET A 81 13.59 -22.61 7.87
N THR A 82 14.27 -21.65 7.29
CA THR A 82 14.31 -21.35 5.85
C THR A 82 15.63 -20.70 5.49
N ASP A 83 16.01 -20.75 4.23
CA ASP A 83 17.22 -20.10 3.68
C ASP A 83 16.90 -18.74 3.01
N ARG A 84 15.62 -18.37 2.93
CA ARG A 84 15.14 -17.15 2.25
C ARG A 84 13.81 -16.64 2.78
N ILE A 85 13.58 -15.33 2.63
CA ILE A 85 12.32 -14.70 3.07
C ILE A 85 11.17 -15.13 2.15
N PHE A 86 11.36 -15.09 0.83
CA PHE A 86 10.33 -15.43 -0.16
C PHE A 86 10.60 -16.80 -0.80
N GLY A 87 10.30 -17.86 -0.08
CA GLY A 87 10.42 -19.26 -0.50
C GLY A 87 9.13 -20.03 -0.26
N GLU A 88 9.19 -21.35 -0.32
CA GLU A 88 8.04 -22.24 -0.11
C GLU A 88 7.35 -21.97 1.23
N LEU A 89 8.14 -21.83 2.30
CA LEU A 89 7.61 -21.54 3.64
C LEU A 89 6.84 -20.22 3.70
N TYR A 90 7.26 -19.18 2.94
CA TYR A 90 6.50 -17.94 2.86
C TYR A 90 5.09 -18.17 2.28
N TYR A 91 4.99 -18.90 1.18
CA TYR A 91 3.71 -19.20 0.54
C TYR A 91 2.86 -20.16 1.38
N GLU A 92 3.48 -21.09 2.09
CA GLU A 92 2.78 -21.96 3.04
C GLU A 92 2.13 -21.14 4.16
N LEU A 93 2.84 -20.18 4.74
CA LEU A 93 2.37 -19.41 5.89
C LEU A 93 1.46 -18.23 5.51
N PHE A 94 1.65 -17.62 4.33
CA PHE A 94 1.03 -16.35 3.99
C PHE A 94 0.24 -16.37 2.67
N SER A 95 -0.02 -17.54 2.07
CA SER A 95 -1.02 -17.66 1.00
C SER A 95 -2.39 -17.94 1.60
N PRO A 96 -3.45 -17.20 1.20
CA PRO A 96 -4.81 -17.42 1.72
C PRO A 96 -5.31 -18.85 1.51
N ASP A 97 -4.94 -19.45 0.39
CA ASP A 97 -5.37 -20.81 -0.01
C ASP A 97 -4.58 -21.91 0.70
N SER A 98 -3.53 -21.59 1.43
CA SER A 98 -2.74 -22.57 2.16
C SER A 98 -3.48 -23.05 3.41
N PRO A 99 -3.62 -24.38 3.63
CA PRO A 99 -4.21 -24.92 4.85
C PRO A 99 -3.34 -24.63 6.09
N GLN A 100 -2.09 -24.26 5.88
CA GLN A 100 -1.12 -23.94 6.92
C GLN A 100 -1.01 -22.44 7.20
N ASN A 101 -1.78 -21.59 6.50
CA ASN A 101 -1.64 -20.16 6.62
C ASN A 101 -1.87 -19.65 8.05
N VAL A 102 -1.08 -18.65 8.42
CA VAL A 102 -1.19 -17.96 9.71
C VAL A 102 -1.82 -16.59 9.56
N LEU A 103 -2.30 -16.23 8.37
CA LEU A 103 -2.85 -14.93 8.07
C LEU A 103 -3.92 -14.50 9.06
N VAL A 104 -3.87 -13.23 9.42
CA VAL A 104 -4.89 -12.53 10.18
C VAL A 104 -5.19 -11.22 9.49
N LYS A 105 -6.45 -11.02 9.16
CA LYS A 105 -6.94 -9.82 8.50
C LYS A 105 -6.77 -8.60 9.41
N ALA A 106 -6.10 -7.58 8.91
CA ALA A 106 -6.09 -6.27 9.55
C ALA A 106 -7.36 -5.50 9.18
N ASN A 107 -8.04 -4.95 10.19
CA ASN A 107 -9.27 -4.19 9.98
C ASN A 107 -8.95 -2.76 9.55
N TYR A 108 -8.87 -2.53 8.24
CA TYR A 108 -8.66 -1.22 7.64
C TYR A 108 -9.97 -0.60 7.17
N PRO A 109 -10.04 0.75 7.05
CA PRO A 109 -11.18 1.44 6.45
C PRO A 109 -11.38 1.05 4.98
N GLU A 110 -12.59 1.30 4.47
CA GLU A 110 -12.87 1.19 3.03
C GLU A 110 -12.07 2.23 2.23
N PRO A 111 -11.68 1.92 0.97
CA PRO A 111 -10.94 2.85 0.12
C PRO A 111 -11.59 4.23 -0.01
N ALA A 112 -12.92 4.28 -0.14
CA ALA A 112 -13.67 5.53 -0.24
C ALA A 112 -13.48 6.45 0.99
N GLN A 113 -13.48 5.88 2.20
CA GLN A 113 -13.26 6.63 3.44
C GLN A 113 -11.85 7.22 3.51
N ILE A 114 -10.86 6.54 2.95
CA ILE A 114 -9.49 7.04 2.90
C ILE A 114 -9.36 8.18 1.89
N ILE A 115 -10.02 8.08 0.72
CA ILE A 115 -10.05 9.14 -0.28
C ILE A 115 -10.66 10.42 0.33
N GLU A 116 -11.82 10.29 1.01
CA GLU A 116 -12.48 11.38 1.69
C GLU A 116 -11.57 12.05 2.71
N ALA A 117 -10.95 11.27 3.60
CA ALA A 117 -10.01 11.79 4.60
C ALA A 117 -8.80 12.50 3.97
N ILE A 118 -8.27 11.99 2.85
CA ILE A 118 -7.18 12.64 2.11
C ILE A 118 -7.64 13.99 1.56
N HIS A 119 -8.84 14.07 1.00
CA HIS A 119 -9.41 15.31 0.47
C HIS A 119 -9.69 16.34 1.57
N GLU A 120 -10.20 15.91 2.73
CA GLU A 120 -10.39 16.77 3.91
C GLU A 120 -9.06 17.36 4.41
N ALA A 121 -7.98 16.57 4.33
CA ALA A 121 -6.62 17.02 4.63
C ALA A 121 -6.02 17.90 3.51
N GLY A 122 -6.76 18.17 2.43
CA GLY A 122 -6.30 18.93 1.26
C GLY A 122 -5.28 18.18 0.42
N GLY A 123 -5.21 16.87 0.50
CA GLY A 123 -4.32 16.01 -0.26
C GLY A 123 -4.88 15.60 -1.64
N ILE A 124 -4.08 14.86 -2.37
CA ILE A 124 -4.37 14.21 -3.64
C ILE A 124 -4.35 12.70 -3.40
N ALA A 125 -5.46 12.01 -3.70
CA ALA A 125 -5.62 10.57 -3.46
C ALA A 125 -5.22 9.76 -4.70
N VAL A 126 -4.27 8.83 -4.56
CA VAL A 126 -3.74 8.01 -5.67
C VAL A 126 -3.78 6.54 -5.29
N LEU A 127 -4.40 5.69 -6.12
CA LEU A 127 -4.37 4.24 -5.94
C LEU A 127 -2.95 3.72 -6.23
N ALA A 128 -2.34 3.06 -5.24
CA ALA A 128 -0.99 2.53 -5.34
C ALA A 128 -0.97 1.16 -6.05
N HIS A 129 0.09 0.88 -6.79
CA HIS A 129 0.49 -0.43 -7.34
C HIS A 129 -0.65 -1.45 -7.57
N PRO A 130 -1.65 -1.15 -8.41
CA PRO A 130 -2.82 -2.02 -8.58
C PRO A 130 -2.48 -3.43 -9.07
N GLY A 131 -1.31 -3.64 -9.71
CA GLY A 131 -0.80 -4.95 -10.07
C GLY A 131 -0.46 -5.82 -8.86
N GLN A 132 0.14 -5.23 -7.81
CA GLN A 132 0.50 -5.95 -6.59
C GLN A 132 -0.73 -6.40 -5.80
N THR A 133 -1.75 -5.56 -5.73
CA THR A 133 -2.97 -5.79 -4.94
C THR A 133 -4.10 -6.38 -5.74
N ASN A 134 -3.91 -6.58 -7.06
CA ASN A 134 -4.93 -6.98 -8.02
C ASN A 134 -6.19 -6.09 -7.93
N SER A 135 -5.99 -4.78 -7.84
CA SER A 135 -7.03 -3.79 -7.56
C SER A 135 -7.43 -2.93 -8.77
N PHE A 136 -7.18 -3.40 -10.00
CA PHE A 136 -7.55 -2.69 -11.24
C PHE A 136 -9.04 -2.35 -11.32
N GLU A 137 -9.90 -3.28 -10.91
CA GLU A 137 -11.36 -3.11 -10.91
C GLU A 137 -11.83 -1.98 -10.00
N LEU A 138 -11.04 -1.66 -8.96
CA LEU A 138 -11.36 -0.55 -8.05
C LEU A 138 -11.31 0.81 -8.74
N LEU A 139 -10.54 0.98 -9.81
CA LEU A 139 -10.44 2.26 -10.51
C LEU A 139 -11.81 2.75 -10.99
N ASP A 140 -12.64 1.86 -11.56
CA ASP A 140 -13.96 2.22 -12.08
C ASP A 140 -14.92 2.68 -10.97
N GLU A 141 -14.75 2.17 -9.76
CA GLU A 141 -15.56 2.55 -8.60
C GLU A 141 -14.99 3.77 -7.88
N LEU A 142 -13.66 3.88 -7.75
CA LEU A 142 -13.03 4.94 -6.97
C LEU A 142 -12.89 6.27 -7.74
N ILE A 143 -12.78 6.24 -9.06
CA ILE A 143 -12.75 7.46 -9.89
C ILE A 143 -14.01 8.31 -9.68
N PRO A 144 -15.24 7.78 -9.75
CA PRO A 144 -16.44 8.55 -9.44
C PRO A 144 -16.52 9.06 -7.99
N LEU A 145 -15.84 8.38 -7.06
CA LEU A 145 -15.74 8.77 -5.65
C LEU A 145 -14.61 9.78 -5.36
N GLY A 146 -13.93 10.25 -6.42
CA GLY A 146 -12.95 11.31 -6.32
C GLY A 146 -11.49 10.85 -6.29
N LEU A 147 -11.17 9.61 -6.70
CA LEU A 147 -9.78 9.21 -6.86
C LEU A 147 -9.09 10.12 -7.88
N ASP A 148 -7.99 10.75 -7.48
CA ASP A 148 -7.29 11.74 -8.29
C ASP A 148 -6.25 11.14 -9.23
N GLY A 149 -5.78 9.93 -8.96
CA GLY A 149 -4.74 9.30 -9.77
C GLY A 149 -4.49 7.84 -9.48
N VAL A 150 -3.57 7.25 -10.26
CA VAL A 150 -3.14 5.85 -10.14
C VAL A 150 -1.62 5.74 -10.31
N GLU A 151 -0.99 4.82 -9.59
CA GLU A 151 0.41 4.50 -9.76
C GLU A 151 0.58 3.46 -10.87
N ALA A 152 1.08 3.90 -12.04
CA ALA A 152 1.27 3.05 -13.20
C ALA A 152 2.70 2.51 -13.30
N TRP A 153 3.72 3.34 -13.05
CA TRP A 153 5.13 2.92 -13.12
C TRP A 153 5.58 2.32 -11.79
N HIS A 154 5.38 1.02 -11.64
CA HIS A 154 5.73 0.27 -10.43
C HIS A 154 6.31 -1.10 -10.80
N PRO A 155 7.30 -1.66 -10.06
CA PRO A 155 7.92 -2.95 -10.38
C PRO A 155 6.96 -4.16 -10.37
N GLU A 156 5.86 -4.07 -9.66
CA GLU A 156 4.84 -5.12 -9.58
C GLU A 156 3.74 -4.99 -10.66
N ASN A 157 3.76 -3.94 -11.49
CA ASN A 157 2.92 -3.83 -12.68
C ASN A 157 3.66 -4.39 -13.89
N SER A 158 3.04 -5.26 -14.68
CA SER A 158 3.59 -5.69 -15.97
C SER A 158 3.57 -4.53 -16.98
N GLU A 159 4.26 -4.69 -18.11
CA GLU A 159 4.23 -3.68 -19.18
C GLU A 159 2.81 -3.48 -19.72
N GLU A 160 2.05 -4.57 -19.90
CA GLU A 160 0.67 -4.53 -20.36
C GLU A 160 -0.24 -3.84 -19.32
N GLN A 161 -0.02 -4.14 -18.04
CA GLN A 161 -0.75 -3.49 -16.94
C GLN A 161 -0.43 -2.00 -16.88
N THR A 162 0.83 -1.63 -17.03
CA THR A 162 1.26 -0.23 -17.07
C THR A 162 0.59 0.50 -18.24
N ALA A 163 0.59 -0.08 -19.44
CA ALA A 163 -0.07 0.49 -20.62
C ALA A 163 -1.58 0.68 -20.39
N ALA A 164 -2.25 -0.33 -19.85
CA ALA A 164 -3.69 -0.26 -19.55
C ALA A 164 -4.01 0.82 -18.50
N LEU A 165 -3.16 0.98 -17.47
CA LEU A 165 -3.31 2.04 -16.45
C LEU A 165 -3.14 3.43 -17.04
N LEU A 166 -2.16 3.61 -17.95
CA LEU A 166 -1.94 4.88 -18.65
C LEU A 166 -3.13 5.26 -19.53
N ASP A 167 -3.67 4.32 -20.29
CA ASP A 167 -4.85 4.54 -21.14
C ASP A 167 -6.11 4.83 -20.31
N LYS A 168 -6.30 4.08 -19.20
CA LYS A 168 -7.39 4.33 -18.26
C LYS A 168 -7.29 5.70 -17.62
N ALA A 169 -6.13 6.07 -17.12
CA ALA A 169 -5.90 7.38 -16.51
C ALA A 169 -6.12 8.51 -17.50
N LYS A 170 -5.67 8.37 -18.74
CA LYS A 170 -5.88 9.34 -19.83
C LYS A 170 -7.36 9.51 -20.14
N SER A 171 -8.10 8.41 -20.29
CA SER A 171 -9.55 8.46 -20.61
C SER A 171 -10.38 9.03 -19.46
N ALA A 172 -10.01 8.77 -18.22
CA ALA A 172 -10.68 9.29 -17.02
C ALA A 172 -10.20 10.70 -16.62
N GLY A 173 -9.13 11.20 -17.21
CA GLY A 173 -8.55 12.52 -16.88
C GLY A 173 -7.92 12.59 -15.48
N ILE A 174 -7.45 11.47 -14.94
CA ILE A 174 -6.78 11.39 -13.64
C ILE A 174 -5.25 11.40 -13.78
N LEU A 175 -4.57 11.65 -12.68
CA LEU A 175 -3.11 11.70 -12.59
C LEU A 175 -2.48 10.30 -12.70
N VAL A 176 -1.21 10.29 -13.11
CA VAL A 176 -0.39 9.07 -13.08
C VAL A 176 0.87 9.32 -12.26
N THR A 177 1.22 8.37 -11.43
CA THR A 177 2.43 8.40 -10.60
C THR A 177 3.25 7.14 -10.76
N GLY A 178 4.39 7.06 -10.10
CA GLY A 178 5.24 5.88 -10.09
C GLY A 178 6.37 5.97 -9.09
N GLY A 179 6.90 4.81 -8.72
CA GLY A 179 8.00 4.68 -7.78
C GLY A 179 8.49 3.24 -7.66
N THR A 180 9.67 3.08 -7.08
CA THR A 180 10.30 1.76 -6.89
C THR A 180 9.72 1.00 -5.70
N GLU A 181 9.12 1.70 -4.75
CA GLU A 181 8.73 1.13 -3.45
C GLU A 181 9.88 0.34 -2.80
N PHE A 182 11.05 0.97 -2.67
CA PHE A 182 12.26 0.31 -2.16
C PHE A 182 12.07 -0.23 -0.74
N ARG A 183 12.22 -1.55 -0.58
CA ARG A 183 12.07 -2.28 0.69
C ARG A 183 13.35 -3.06 1.09
N GLY A 184 14.47 -2.82 0.42
CA GLY A 184 15.72 -3.53 0.66
C GLY A 184 15.57 -5.05 0.53
N MET A 185 16.06 -5.79 1.52
CA MET A 185 15.98 -7.26 1.56
C MET A 185 14.54 -7.81 1.67
N TYR A 186 13.58 -6.96 2.01
CA TYR A 186 12.16 -7.34 2.16
C TYR A 186 11.36 -7.21 0.85
N SER A 187 12.02 -7.06 -0.28
CA SER A 187 11.42 -7.14 -1.62
C SER A 187 11.59 -8.52 -2.22
N ARG A 188 10.56 -9.02 -2.94
CA ARG A 188 10.67 -10.27 -3.73
C ARG A 188 11.72 -10.16 -4.81
N LYS A 189 11.82 -8.98 -5.43
CA LYS A 189 12.83 -8.61 -6.41
C LYS A 189 13.55 -7.37 -5.89
N PRO A 190 14.71 -7.50 -5.23
CA PRO A 190 15.46 -6.35 -4.76
C PRO A 190 15.87 -5.45 -5.94
N LEU A 191 15.49 -4.19 -5.85
CA LEU A 191 15.80 -3.16 -6.84
C LEU A 191 16.54 -2.01 -6.17
N SER A 192 17.32 -1.25 -6.92
CA SER A 192 17.94 -0.03 -6.41
C SER A 192 16.89 1.07 -6.23
N VAL A 193 17.17 2.01 -5.32
CA VAL A 193 16.34 3.22 -5.18
C VAL A 193 16.30 3.95 -6.53
N GLY A 194 15.09 4.30 -6.98
CA GLY A 194 14.90 5.01 -8.25
C GLY A 194 14.95 4.13 -9.50
N ALA A 195 14.99 2.79 -9.38
CA ALA A 195 14.89 1.89 -10.54
C ALA A 195 13.58 2.05 -11.31
N TYR A 196 12.51 2.46 -10.62
CA TYR A 196 11.26 2.90 -11.21
C TYR A 196 10.97 4.33 -10.79
N SER A 197 10.56 5.17 -11.73
CA SER A 197 10.20 6.56 -11.49
C SER A 197 9.15 7.02 -12.47
N ALA A 198 8.30 7.94 -12.04
CA ALA A 198 7.39 8.63 -12.95
C ALA A 198 8.19 9.59 -13.85
N PRO A 199 7.81 9.78 -15.13
CA PRO A 199 8.41 10.79 -15.97
C PRO A 199 8.21 12.21 -15.41
N ASP A 200 9.14 13.13 -15.69
CA ASP A 200 9.08 14.54 -15.23
C ASP A 200 7.74 15.21 -15.56
N GLN A 201 7.13 14.85 -16.68
CA GLN A 201 5.83 15.37 -17.08
C GLN A 201 4.73 14.98 -16.09
N ALA A 202 4.76 13.78 -15.53
CA ALA A 202 3.80 13.33 -14.54
C ALA A 202 4.00 14.09 -13.20
N VAL A 203 5.24 14.34 -12.81
CA VAL A 203 5.55 15.17 -11.63
C VAL A 203 5.04 16.60 -11.81
N LYS A 204 5.27 17.20 -12.97
CA LYS A 204 4.74 18.54 -13.31
C LYS A 204 3.20 18.56 -13.32
N ALA A 205 2.57 17.49 -13.81
CA ALA A 205 1.11 17.37 -13.80
C ALA A 205 0.57 17.34 -12.36
N LEU A 206 1.19 16.56 -11.45
CA LEU A 206 0.84 16.47 -10.03
C LEU A 206 0.90 17.86 -9.35
N LEU A 207 2.01 18.59 -9.52
CA LEU A 207 2.20 19.93 -8.94
C LEU A 207 1.18 20.93 -9.52
N THR A 208 0.91 20.87 -10.83
CA THR A 208 -0.07 21.74 -11.50
C THR A 208 -1.50 21.43 -11.03
N TYR A 209 -1.82 20.15 -10.82
CA TYR A 209 -3.12 19.70 -10.33
C TYR A 209 -3.42 20.30 -8.95
N LYS A 210 -2.45 20.24 -8.04
CA LYS A 210 -2.58 20.85 -6.71
C LYS A 210 -2.90 22.34 -6.78
N SER A 211 -2.20 23.07 -7.65
CA SER A 211 -2.44 24.50 -7.86
C SER A 211 -3.84 24.78 -8.42
N LYS A 212 -4.35 23.94 -9.31
CA LYS A 212 -5.72 24.05 -9.86
C LYS A 212 -6.78 23.76 -8.76
N LEU A 213 -6.57 22.76 -7.92
CA LEU A 213 -7.47 22.44 -6.81
C LEU A 213 -7.60 23.63 -5.85
N LYS A 214 -6.48 24.26 -5.48
CA LYS A 214 -6.48 25.46 -4.61
C LYS A 214 -7.29 26.61 -5.22
N ARG A 215 -7.09 26.89 -6.50
CA ARG A 215 -7.84 27.95 -7.21
C ARG A 215 -9.33 27.64 -7.30
N LYS A 216 -9.70 26.37 -7.46
CA LYS A 216 -11.10 25.95 -7.52
C LYS A 216 -11.81 26.11 -6.16
N LYS A 217 -11.13 25.75 -5.07
CA LYS A 217 -11.65 25.93 -3.69
C LYS A 217 -11.82 27.42 -3.37
N ALA A 218 -10.83 28.26 -3.63
CA ALA A 218 -10.94 29.69 -3.40
C ALA A 218 -12.13 30.34 -4.14
N LYS A 219 -12.37 29.95 -5.39
CA LYS A 219 -13.55 30.45 -6.15
C LYS A 219 -14.89 29.94 -5.61
N GLN A 220 -14.94 28.84 -4.89
CA GLN A 220 -16.16 28.33 -4.26
C GLN A 220 -16.47 29.03 -2.94
N GLU A 221 -15.44 29.45 -2.21
CA GLU A 221 -15.55 30.19 -0.95
C GLU A 221 -15.96 31.67 -1.17
N GLU A 222 -15.70 32.21 -2.37
CA GLU A 222 -16.07 33.58 -2.76
C GLU A 222 -17.53 33.69 -3.31
N ARG A 223 -18.25 32.59 -3.42
CA ARG A 223 -19.65 32.54 -3.89
C ARG A 223 -20.65 32.26 -2.77
#